data_036a093ded85a14b219fabdac8962eda
#
_entry.id   036a093ded85a14b219fabdac8962eda
#
_cell.length_a   1.000
_cell.length_b   1.000
_cell.length_c   1.000
_cell.angle_alpha   90.00
_cell.angle_beta   90.00
_cell.angle_gamma   90.00
#
_symmetry.space_group_name_H-M   'P 1'
#
loop_
_entity.id
_entity.type
_entity.pdbx_description
1 polymer ?
#
loop_
_entity_poly.entity_id
_entity_poly.type
_entity_poly.pdbx_seq_one_letter_code
_entity_poly.pdbx_strand_id
1 'polypeptide(L)'
;MITELRSIWKEAFGDSDVFMEDFFSVAYSKDRCRTLRRDGKTVSALYWFPVFEGGAKMAYLYGVSTLQEYRGQGLAAYLIEKTCKELQAKGYSGVLLVPGSEQLFEYYRKLGFFACTAIAEKCISAAGCIQLRPIEREEYAVLRRKMLPYRGVEQEGAFLELLERQYKLFAGDGVLLCAAVQDEQAFIPEFLGDKALLPAVAGALGVRTAQVRLPGQGRSFSMYRPLDGHRPPLYFGLAMD
;
A
#
# COMPACT_ATOMS: atom_id res chain seq x y z
N MET A 1 20.59 6.90 13.03
CA MET A 1 19.22 7.21 12.52
C MET A 1 18.57 6.01 11.85
N ILE A 2 19.09 5.44 10.76
CA ILE A 2 18.46 4.26 10.10
C ILE A 2 18.36 3.06 11.06
N THR A 3 19.37 2.78 11.85
CA THR A 3 19.34 1.71 12.87
C THR A 3 18.20 1.90 13.87
N GLU A 4 17.95 3.12 14.35
CA GLU A 4 16.83 3.41 15.25
C GLU A 4 15.48 3.22 14.55
N LEU A 5 15.37 3.64 13.25
CA LEU A 5 14.16 3.46 12.45
C LEU A 5 13.83 1.97 12.23
N ARG A 6 14.85 1.16 11.95
CA ARG A 6 14.70 -0.30 11.83
C ARG A 6 14.24 -0.93 13.15
N SER A 7 14.78 -0.48 14.27
CA SER A 7 14.38 -0.98 15.59
C SER A 7 12.91 -0.67 15.90
N ILE A 8 12.46 0.57 15.65
CA ILE A 8 11.05 0.97 15.85
C ILE A 8 10.14 0.15 14.92
N TRP A 9 10.54 -0.02 13.67
CA TRP A 9 9.80 -0.81 12.68
C TRP A 9 9.64 -2.26 13.12
N LYS A 10 10.74 -2.91 13.50
CA LYS A 10 10.74 -4.30 13.96
C LYS A 10 9.83 -4.52 15.16
N GLU A 11 9.87 -3.58 16.12
CA GLU A 11 9.01 -3.64 17.30
C GLU A 11 7.53 -3.42 16.99
N ALA A 12 7.24 -2.53 16.00
CA ALA A 12 5.87 -2.16 15.69
C ALA A 12 5.15 -3.19 14.80
N PHE A 13 5.86 -3.78 13.83
CA PHE A 13 5.27 -4.59 12.76
C PHE A 13 5.78 -6.04 12.73
N GLY A 14 6.96 -6.31 13.27
CA GLY A 14 7.53 -7.66 13.28
C GLY A 14 8.01 -8.16 11.92
N ASP A 15 8.04 -7.30 10.90
CA ASP A 15 8.41 -7.66 9.53
C ASP A 15 9.78 -8.36 9.46
N SER A 16 9.98 -9.15 8.40
CA SER A 16 11.23 -9.85 8.17
C SER A 16 12.39 -8.89 7.93
N ASP A 17 13.60 -9.31 8.24
CA ASP A 17 14.79 -8.51 7.98
C ASP A 17 15.00 -8.27 6.49
N VAL A 18 14.56 -9.22 5.63
CA VAL A 18 14.58 -9.09 4.16
C VAL A 18 13.65 -7.97 3.71
N PHE A 19 12.40 -7.93 4.18
CA PHE A 19 11.48 -6.84 3.84
C PHE A 19 12.00 -5.48 4.30
N MET A 20 12.53 -5.41 5.53
CA MET A 20 13.12 -4.17 6.03
C MET A 20 14.34 -3.73 5.21
N GLU A 21 15.18 -4.68 4.75
CA GLU A 21 16.30 -4.34 3.87
C GLU A 21 15.80 -3.75 2.56
N ASP A 22 14.82 -4.39 1.92
CA ASP A 22 14.19 -3.90 0.70
C ASP A 22 13.59 -2.51 0.90
N PHE A 23 12.79 -2.30 1.96
CA PHE A 23 12.19 -0.99 2.24
C PHE A 23 13.24 0.10 2.42
N PHE A 24 14.25 -0.13 3.26
CA PHE A 24 15.27 0.89 3.54
C PHE A 24 16.24 1.12 2.40
N SER A 25 16.40 0.17 1.48
CA SER A 25 17.27 0.32 0.31
C SER A 25 16.60 1.05 -0.85
N VAL A 26 15.33 0.76 -1.16
CA VAL A 26 14.66 1.29 -2.36
C VAL A 26 13.51 2.27 -2.08
N ALA A 27 12.82 2.13 -0.95
CA ALA A 27 11.61 2.91 -0.65
C ALA A 27 11.84 4.06 0.32
N TYR A 28 12.76 3.90 1.27
CA TYR A 28 13.08 4.94 2.25
C TYR A 28 13.65 6.19 1.58
N SER A 29 13.17 7.35 2.03
CA SER A 29 13.75 8.64 1.71
C SER A 29 13.65 9.55 2.93
N LYS A 30 14.75 10.24 3.25
CA LYS A 30 14.79 11.21 4.35
C LYS A 30 13.72 12.31 4.16
N ASP A 31 13.46 12.69 2.93
CA ASP A 31 12.46 13.73 2.61
C ASP A 31 11.03 13.25 2.83
N ARG A 32 10.82 11.93 2.76
CA ARG A 32 9.53 11.28 2.96
C ARG A 32 9.46 10.47 4.26
N CYS A 33 10.25 10.86 5.25
CA CYS A 33 10.22 10.31 6.60
C CYS A 33 10.08 11.45 7.60
N ARG A 34 9.28 11.24 8.63
CA ARG A 34 9.21 12.13 9.81
C ARG A 34 9.40 11.32 11.07
N THR A 35 10.10 11.91 12.01
CA THR A 35 10.43 11.29 13.29
C THR A 35 10.20 12.24 14.45
N LEU A 36 9.90 11.67 15.60
CA LEU A 36 9.97 12.37 16.90
C LEU A 36 11.08 11.76 17.72
N ARG A 37 11.79 12.64 18.43
CA ARG A 37 12.86 12.25 19.36
C ARG A 37 12.50 12.63 20.77
N ARG A 38 12.88 11.78 21.73
CA ARG A 38 12.85 12.03 23.17
C ARG A 38 14.18 11.54 23.75
N ASP A 39 14.80 12.34 24.58
CA ASP A 39 16.07 12.03 25.29
C ASP A 39 17.15 11.46 24.33
N GLY A 40 17.28 12.08 23.16
CA GLY A 40 18.26 11.66 22.15
C GLY A 40 17.87 10.42 21.33
N LYS A 41 16.78 9.72 21.65
CA LYS A 41 16.30 8.50 20.98
C LYS A 41 15.12 8.82 20.05
N THR A 42 15.06 8.21 18.87
CA THR A 42 13.89 8.28 18.01
C THR A 42 12.80 7.37 18.59
N VAL A 43 11.62 7.92 18.86
CA VAL A 43 10.53 7.21 19.57
C VAL A 43 9.28 7.01 18.71
N SER A 44 9.13 7.78 17.63
CA SER A 44 8.04 7.62 16.67
C SER A 44 8.52 7.97 15.28
N ALA A 45 8.00 7.27 14.27
CA ALA A 45 8.32 7.49 12.86
C ALA A 45 7.09 7.27 12.01
N LEU A 46 7.06 7.92 10.84
CA LEU A 46 6.16 7.62 9.74
C LEU A 46 6.85 7.92 8.42
N TYR A 47 6.36 7.27 7.37
CA TYR A 47 6.84 7.43 6.00
C TYR A 47 5.66 7.73 5.09
N TRP A 48 5.92 8.17 3.86
CA TRP A 48 4.89 8.24 2.84
C TRP A 48 5.46 8.07 1.44
N PHE A 49 4.58 7.63 0.53
CA PHE A 49 4.81 7.60 -0.90
C PHE A 49 3.96 8.67 -1.57
N PRO A 50 4.49 9.44 -2.53
CA PRO A 50 3.64 10.23 -3.41
C PRO A 50 2.81 9.28 -4.27
N VAL A 51 1.52 9.58 -4.36
CA VAL A 51 0.57 8.86 -5.22
C VAL A 51 -0.30 9.89 -5.94
N PHE A 52 -0.98 9.47 -7.01
CA PHE A 52 -1.75 10.40 -7.84
C PHE A 52 -3.17 9.85 -8.08
N GLU A 53 -4.13 10.74 -8.25
CA GLU A 53 -5.48 10.43 -8.71
C GLU A 53 -5.99 11.58 -9.57
N GLY A 54 -6.24 11.32 -10.86
CA GLY A 54 -6.74 12.34 -11.78
C GLY A 54 -5.83 13.59 -11.89
N GLY A 55 -4.52 13.41 -11.72
CA GLY A 55 -3.54 14.50 -11.69
C GLY A 55 -3.36 15.17 -10.31
N ALA A 56 -4.24 14.92 -9.35
CA ALA A 56 -4.07 15.41 -7.99
C ALA A 56 -2.97 14.61 -7.27
N LYS A 57 -2.06 15.31 -6.61
CA LYS A 57 -0.97 14.71 -5.85
C LYS A 57 -1.43 14.41 -4.43
N MET A 58 -1.32 13.17 -4.02
CA MET A 58 -1.66 12.71 -2.67
C MET A 58 -0.49 11.98 -2.02
N ALA A 59 -0.57 11.78 -0.71
CA ALA A 59 0.41 11.01 0.04
C ALA A 59 -0.22 9.72 0.59
N TYR A 60 0.40 8.59 0.33
CA TYR A 60 0.09 7.34 1.02
C TYR A 60 0.99 7.21 2.23
N LEU A 61 0.44 7.44 3.45
CA LEU A 61 1.16 7.23 4.71
C LEU A 61 1.40 5.74 4.93
N TYR A 62 2.62 5.43 5.33
CA TYR A 62 3.09 4.08 5.51
C TYR A 62 3.99 3.96 6.74
N GLY A 63 3.95 2.81 7.41
CA GLY A 63 4.84 2.51 8.53
C GLY A 63 4.74 3.50 9.71
N VAL A 64 3.52 3.94 10.05
CA VAL A 64 3.29 4.81 11.22
C VAL A 64 3.53 4.00 12.48
N SER A 65 4.58 4.31 13.21
CA SER A 65 5.06 3.52 14.34
C SER A 65 5.46 4.38 15.54
N THR A 66 5.32 3.81 16.73
CA THR A 66 5.77 4.40 18.00
C THR A 66 6.24 3.27 18.89
N LEU A 67 7.41 3.41 19.51
CA LEU A 67 7.94 2.46 20.48
C LEU A 67 6.90 2.20 21.59
N GLN A 68 6.77 0.96 22.00
CA GLN A 68 5.75 0.51 22.95
C GLN A 68 5.71 1.33 24.23
N GLU A 69 6.87 1.64 24.81
CA GLU A 69 7.02 2.44 26.03
C GLU A 69 6.54 3.89 25.89
N TYR A 70 6.40 4.40 24.64
CA TYR A 70 5.95 5.76 24.34
C TYR A 70 4.54 5.81 23.75
N ARG A 71 3.84 4.68 23.64
CA ARG A 71 2.45 4.64 23.15
C ARG A 71 1.50 5.30 24.16
N GLY A 72 0.30 5.66 23.70
CA GLY A 72 -0.71 6.33 24.54
C GLY A 72 -0.44 7.81 24.84
N GLN A 73 0.70 8.38 24.41
CA GLN A 73 1.09 9.77 24.66
C GLN A 73 0.75 10.72 23.49
N GLY A 74 0.00 10.29 22.50
CA GLY A 74 -0.39 11.12 21.35
C GLY A 74 0.72 11.41 20.33
N LEU A 75 1.90 10.76 20.43
CA LEU A 75 3.06 11.08 19.57
C LEU A 75 2.82 10.81 18.09
N ALA A 76 2.20 9.67 17.75
CA ALA A 76 1.85 9.37 16.37
C ALA A 76 0.82 10.36 15.81
N ALA A 77 -0.20 10.72 16.61
CA ALA A 77 -1.20 11.72 16.23
C ALA A 77 -0.55 13.07 15.93
N TYR A 78 0.32 13.55 16.81
CA TYR A 78 1.08 14.78 16.59
C TYR A 78 1.92 14.72 15.30
N LEU A 79 2.60 13.59 15.07
CA LEU A 79 3.45 13.41 13.89
C LEU A 79 2.63 13.42 12.58
N ILE A 80 1.46 12.75 12.58
CA ILE A 80 0.52 12.75 11.47
C ILE A 80 0.01 14.16 11.19
N GLU A 81 -0.46 14.89 12.21
CA GLU A 81 -0.96 16.25 12.06
C GLU A 81 0.08 17.19 11.48
N LYS A 82 1.30 17.13 12.02
CA LYS A 82 2.42 17.93 11.51
C LYS A 82 2.72 17.58 10.04
N THR A 83 2.75 16.28 9.72
CA THR A 83 3.01 15.81 8.35
C THR A 83 1.90 16.26 7.39
N CYS A 84 0.62 16.17 7.78
CA CYS A 84 -0.49 16.64 6.96
C CYS A 84 -0.37 18.14 6.64
N LYS A 85 -0.03 18.97 7.63
CA LYS A 85 0.20 20.42 7.41
C LYS A 85 1.36 20.70 6.44
N GLU A 86 2.46 19.96 6.60
CA GLU A 86 3.62 20.08 5.69
C GLU A 86 3.27 19.62 4.26
N LEU A 87 2.52 18.54 4.12
CA LEU A 87 2.06 18.04 2.82
C LEU A 87 1.10 19.02 2.15
N GLN A 88 0.15 19.59 2.90
CA GLN A 88 -0.74 20.64 2.38
C GLN A 88 0.05 21.85 1.86
N ALA A 89 1.04 22.32 2.62
CA ALA A 89 1.91 23.41 2.20
C ALA A 89 2.75 23.10 0.95
N LYS A 90 2.97 21.80 0.67
CA LYS A 90 3.65 21.30 -0.54
C LYS A 90 2.69 20.97 -1.69
N GLY A 91 1.41 21.38 -1.61
CA GLY A 91 0.41 21.19 -2.65
C GLY A 91 -0.12 19.75 -2.79
N TYR A 92 -0.06 18.94 -1.71
CA TYR A 92 -0.74 17.65 -1.69
C TYR A 92 -2.23 17.86 -1.40
N SER A 93 -3.08 17.22 -2.19
CA SER A 93 -4.54 17.38 -2.10
C SER A 93 -5.18 16.48 -1.04
N GLY A 94 -4.49 15.43 -0.62
CA GLY A 94 -5.00 14.51 0.39
C GLY A 94 -3.98 13.49 0.88
N VAL A 95 -4.38 12.78 1.91
CA VAL A 95 -3.57 11.75 2.55
C VAL A 95 -4.37 10.45 2.63
N LEU A 96 -3.76 9.37 2.17
CA LEU A 96 -4.28 8.00 2.22
C LEU A 96 -3.49 7.19 3.25
N LEU A 97 -4.13 6.21 3.84
CA LEU A 97 -3.49 5.14 4.62
C LEU A 97 -4.35 3.87 4.62
N VAL A 98 -3.74 2.75 4.96
CA VAL A 98 -4.42 1.48 5.21
C VAL A 98 -4.21 1.12 6.67
N PRO A 99 -5.28 1.10 7.49
CA PRO A 99 -5.16 0.68 8.88
C PRO A 99 -4.90 -0.84 8.97
N GLY A 100 -3.89 -1.24 9.75
CA GLY A 100 -3.55 -2.65 9.93
C GLY A 100 -4.51 -3.43 10.85
N SER A 101 -5.51 -2.76 11.46
CA SER A 101 -6.57 -3.42 12.25
C SER A 101 -7.83 -2.56 12.32
N GLU A 102 -8.97 -3.17 12.66
CA GLU A 102 -10.24 -2.44 12.82
C GLU A 102 -10.18 -1.33 13.88
N GLN A 103 -9.45 -1.56 14.98
CA GLN A 103 -9.32 -0.54 16.03
C GLN A 103 -8.60 0.72 15.53
N LEU A 104 -7.70 0.57 14.55
CA LEU A 104 -7.00 1.71 13.96
C LEU A 104 -7.90 2.57 13.07
N PHE A 105 -9.02 2.05 12.53
CA PHE A 105 -10.00 2.89 11.84
C PHE A 105 -10.60 3.95 12.78
N GLU A 106 -10.94 3.57 14.01
CA GLU A 106 -11.43 4.52 15.02
C GLU A 106 -10.37 5.54 15.42
N TYR A 107 -9.14 5.09 15.56
CA TYR A 107 -8.02 5.98 15.85
C TYR A 107 -7.82 7.03 14.76
N TYR A 108 -7.74 6.61 13.50
CA TYR A 108 -7.55 7.53 12.38
C TYR A 108 -8.77 8.42 12.10
N ARG A 109 -9.98 7.94 12.41
CA ARG A 109 -11.21 8.76 12.31
C ARG A 109 -11.13 9.99 13.22
N LYS A 110 -10.58 9.86 14.42
CA LYS A 110 -10.34 10.98 15.34
C LYS A 110 -9.32 11.99 14.81
N LEU A 111 -8.50 11.58 13.85
CA LEU A 111 -7.53 12.43 13.15
C LEU A 111 -8.06 12.97 11.80
N GLY A 112 -9.37 12.91 11.57
CA GLY A 112 -10.01 13.47 10.38
C GLY A 112 -9.94 12.57 9.13
N PHE A 113 -9.55 11.32 9.27
CA PHE A 113 -9.64 10.34 8.19
C PHE A 113 -11.02 9.67 8.16
N PHE A 114 -11.47 9.29 6.99
CA PHE A 114 -12.67 8.48 6.81
C PHE A 114 -12.43 7.35 5.81
N ALA A 115 -13.13 6.23 5.97
CA ALA A 115 -13.01 5.10 5.06
C ALA A 115 -13.46 5.50 3.64
N CYS A 116 -12.66 5.14 2.63
CA CYS A 116 -12.94 5.56 1.25
C CYS A 116 -12.96 4.40 0.26
N THR A 117 -12.24 3.32 0.50
CA THR A 117 -12.29 2.13 -0.36
C THR A 117 -12.56 0.87 0.44
N ALA A 118 -13.05 -0.17 -0.23
CA ALA A 118 -13.28 -1.48 0.35
C ALA A 118 -12.71 -2.57 -0.55
N ILE A 119 -12.34 -3.69 0.04
CA ILE A 119 -11.86 -4.88 -0.67
C ILE A 119 -12.60 -6.13 -0.20
N ALA A 120 -12.72 -7.09 -1.11
CA ALA A 120 -13.06 -8.46 -0.80
C ALA A 120 -11.85 -9.36 -1.07
N GLU A 121 -11.58 -10.30 -0.19
CA GLU A 121 -10.60 -11.34 -0.40
C GLU A 121 -11.32 -12.62 -0.83
N LYS A 122 -10.86 -13.25 -1.90
CA LYS A 122 -11.45 -14.47 -2.44
C LYS A 122 -10.38 -15.53 -2.67
N CYS A 123 -10.68 -16.75 -2.29
CA CYS A 123 -9.91 -17.92 -2.66
C CYS A 123 -10.46 -18.46 -3.98
N ILE A 124 -9.63 -18.54 -5.00
CA ILE A 124 -9.96 -18.97 -6.36
C ILE A 124 -9.25 -20.29 -6.63
N SER A 125 -10.00 -21.33 -7.01
CA SER A 125 -9.42 -22.58 -7.52
C SER A 125 -9.02 -22.44 -8.98
N ALA A 126 -7.87 -22.99 -9.35
CA ALA A 126 -7.39 -22.98 -10.73
C ALA A 126 -8.32 -23.79 -11.63
N ALA A 127 -8.65 -23.25 -12.81
CA ALA A 127 -9.37 -23.93 -13.86
C ALA A 127 -9.05 -23.30 -15.22
N GLY A 128 -8.58 -24.12 -16.16
CA GLY A 128 -8.11 -23.63 -17.47
C GLY A 128 -6.74 -22.94 -17.36
N CYS A 129 -6.39 -22.23 -18.43
CA CYS A 129 -5.14 -21.48 -18.51
C CYS A 129 -5.29 -20.33 -19.50
N ILE A 130 -4.61 -19.22 -19.24
CA ILE A 130 -4.44 -18.12 -20.20
C ILE A 130 -2.95 -17.86 -20.41
N GLN A 131 -2.62 -17.11 -21.45
CA GLN A 131 -1.25 -16.66 -21.62
C GLN A 131 -0.95 -15.53 -20.64
N LEU A 132 -0.01 -15.79 -19.74
CA LEU A 132 0.59 -14.77 -18.86
C LEU A 132 2.07 -14.69 -19.17
N ARG A 133 2.59 -13.48 -19.23
CA ARG A 133 4.03 -13.24 -19.30
C ARG A 133 4.50 -12.38 -18.15
N PRO A 134 5.68 -12.64 -17.59
CA PRO A 134 6.30 -11.71 -16.67
C PRO A 134 6.62 -10.41 -17.40
N ILE A 135 6.54 -9.30 -16.69
CA ILE A 135 6.84 -7.96 -17.20
C ILE A 135 7.65 -7.19 -16.18
N GLU A 136 8.40 -6.21 -16.67
CA GLU A 136 9.18 -5.29 -15.84
C GLU A 136 8.29 -4.18 -15.28
N ARG A 137 8.76 -3.55 -14.23
CA ARG A 137 8.07 -2.49 -13.49
C ARG A 137 7.59 -1.33 -14.37
N GLU A 138 8.41 -0.91 -15.32
CA GLU A 138 8.11 0.20 -16.24
C GLU A 138 6.91 -0.13 -17.12
N GLU A 139 6.86 -1.33 -17.65
CA GLU A 139 5.72 -1.80 -18.44
C GLU A 139 4.48 -1.96 -17.57
N TYR A 140 4.63 -2.52 -16.36
CA TYR A 140 3.55 -2.64 -15.40
C TYR A 140 2.93 -1.27 -15.08
N ALA A 141 3.74 -0.25 -14.81
CA ALA A 141 3.27 1.10 -14.53
C ALA A 141 2.44 1.69 -15.67
N VAL A 142 2.90 1.51 -16.91
CA VAL A 142 2.21 2.00 -18.12
C VAL A 142 0.86 1.28 -18.32
N LEU A 143 0.85 -0.04 -18.22
CA LEU A 143 -0.37 -0.85 -18.39
C LEU A 143 -1.35 -0.56 -17.24
N ARG A 144 -0.86 -0.49 -16.00
CA ARG A 144 -1.67 -0.21 -14.84
C ARG A 144 -2.42 1.11 -14.96
N ARG A 145 -1.75 2.18 -15.39
CA ARG A 145 -2.38 3.49 -15.60
C ARG A 145 -3.54 3.44 -16.60
N LYS A 146 -3.42 2.59 -17.63
CA LYS A 146 -4.48 2.39 -18.63
C LYS A 146 -5.65 1.55 -18.11
N MET A 147 -5.37 0.61 -17.21
CA MET A 147 -6.35 -0.37 -16.71
C MET A 147 -6.97 0.02 -15.37
N LEU A 148 -6.41 1.02 -14.68
CA LEU A 148 -6.96 1.50 -13.41
C LEU A 148 -8.44 1.92 -13.59
N PRO A 149 -9.32 1.53 -12.66
CA PRO A 149 -10.68 2.04 -12.63
C PRO A 149 -10.71 3.56 -12.48
N TYR A 150 -11.86 4.14 -12.84
CA TYR A 150 -12.11 5.56 -12.64
C TYR A 150 -11.80 6.00 -11.21
N ARG A 151 -11.06 7.07 -11.05
CA ARG A 151 -10.55 7.59 -9.77
C ARG A 151 -9.69 6.60 -9.00
N GLY A 152 -8.96 5.76 -9.73
CA GLY A 152 -7.98 4.86 -9.16
C GLY A 152 -6.69 5.60 -8.76
N VAL A 153 -6.09 5.15 -7.67
CA VAL A 153 -4.82 5.68 -7.19
C VAL A 153 -3.67 5.10 -8.00
N GLU A 154 -2.89 5.98 -8.60
CA GLU A 154 -1.65 5.64 -9.30
C GLU A 154 -0.48 5.68 -8.31
N GLN A 155 0.23 4.58 -8.19
CA GLN A 155 1.51 4.48 -7.49
C GLN A 155 2.64 4.37 -8.50
N GLU A 156 3.76 5.02 -8.18
CA GLU A 156 4.92 5.10 -9.06
C GLU A 156 6.25 5.04 -8.27
N GLY A 157 7.35 4.95 -9.00
CA GLY A 157 8.71 5.07 -8.47
C GLY A 157 9.02 4.07 -7.36
N ALA A 158 9.52 4.56 -6.25
CA ALA A 158 9.99 3.75 -5.13
C ALA A 158 8.94 2.78 -4.56
N PHE A 159 7.64 3.09 -4.67
CA PHE A 159 6.59 2.16 -4.26
C PHE A 159 6.54 0.93 -5.17
N LEU A 160 6.55 1.14 -6.49
CA LEU A 160 6.55 0.02 -7.45
C LEU A 160 7.86 -0.75 -7.42
N GLU A 161 8.98 -0.09 -7.12
CA GLU A 161 10.27 -0.76 -6.92
C GLU A 161 10.25 -1.69 -5.69
N LEU A 162 9.67 -1.24 -4.58
CA LEU A 162 9.46 -2.09 -3.41
C LEU A 162 8.48 -3.23 -3.71
N LEU A 163 7.39 -2.95 -4.47
CA LEU A 163 6.42 -3.96 -4.89
C LEU A 163 7.09 -5.09 -5.68
N GLU A 164 7.93 -4.75 -6.65
CA GLU A 164 8.66 -5.71 -7.51
C GLU A 164 9.60 -6.61 -6.71
N ARG A 165 10.11 -6.14 -5.56
CA ARG A 165 10.90 -6.96 -4.62
C ARG A 165 10.06 -8.03 -3.92
N GLN A 166 8.77 -7.77 -3.71
CA GLN A 166 7.87 -8.65 -2.97
C GLN A 166 7.01 -9.53 -3.88
N TYR A 167 6.75 -9.10 -5.11
CA TYR A 167 5.82 -9.73 -6.05
C TYR A 167 6.39 -9.78 -7.46
N LYS A 168 6.07 -10.83 -8.19
CA LYS A 168 6.27 -10.86 -9.64
C LYS A 168 5.13 -10.14 -10.35
N LEU A 169 5.45 -9.43 -11.40
CA LEU A 169 4.52 -8.64 -12.20
C LEU A 169 4.19 -9.40 -13.49
N PHE A 170 2.92 -9.47 -13.86
CA PHE A 170 2.46 -10.23 -15.02
C PHE A 170 1.45 -9.43 -15.84
N ALA A 171 1.49 -9.62 -17.15
CA ALA A 171 0.48 -9.18 -18.09
C ALA A 171 0.00 -10.34 -18.97
N GLY A 172 -1.26 -10.28 -19.37
CA GLY A 172 -1.88 -11.18 -20.35
C GLY A 172 -2.93 -10.43 -21.16
N ASP A 173 -3.69 -11.13 -22.01
CA ASP A 173 -4.74 -10.53 -22.81
C ASP A 173 -5.87 -9.99 -21.90
N GLY A 174 -5.91 -8.67 -21.74
CA GLY A 174 -6.90 -7.99 -20.92
C GLY A 174 -6.72 -8.14 -19.41
N VAL A 175 -5.59 -8.66 -18.93
CA VAL A 175 -5.30 -8.80 -17.50
C VAL A 175 -3.92 -8.24 -17.12
N LEU A 176 -3.86 -7.67 -15.92
CA LEU A 176 -2.63 -7.21 -15.28
C LEU A 176 -2.70 -7.56 -13.80
N LEU A 177 -1.62 -8.11 -13.26
CA LEU A 177 -1.57 -8.50 -11.84
C LEU A 177 -0.15 -8.47 -11.29
N CYS A 178 -0.07 -8.40 -9.97
CA CYS A 178 1.12 -8.77 -9.22
C CYS A 178 0.81 -9.98 -8.34
N ALA A 179 1.76 -10.90 -8.20
CA ALA A 179 1.57 -12.13 -7.45
C ALA A 179 2.83 -12.59 -6.71
N ALA A 180 2.65 -13.09 -5.50
CA ALA A 180 3.60 -13.96 -4.83
C ALA A 180 3.12 -15.41 -4.99
N VAL A 181 4.01 -16.29 -5.43
CA VAL A 181 3.73 -17.72 -5.59
C VAL A 181 4.61 -18.49 -4.61
N GLN A 182 3.99 -19.28 -3.79
CA GLN A 182 4.65 -20.19 -2.86
C GLN A 182 3.98 -21.57 -2.93
N ASP A 183 4.76 -22.60 -3.24
CA ASP A 183 4.25 -23.97 -3.44
C ASP A 183 3.10 -24.00 -4.47
N GLU A 184 1.94 -24.51 -4.09
CA GLU A 184 0.73 -24.63 -4.91
C GLU A 184 -0.27 -23.48 -4.67
N GLN A 185 0.16 -22.39 -4.06
CA GLN A 185 -0.67 -21.25 -3.71
C GLN A 185 -0.10 -19.94 -4.26
N ALA A 186 -0.99 -19.01 -4.59
CA ALA A 186 -0.61 -17.64 -4.94
C ALA A 186 -1.36 -16.64 -4.06
N PHE A 187 -0.70 -15.53 -3.75
CA PHE A 187 -1.35 -14.33 -3.25
C PHE A 187 -1.28 -13.25 -4.34
N ILE A 188 -2.43 -12.70 -4.71
CA ILE A 188 -2.58 -11.68 -5.75
C ILE A 188 -3.14 -10.41 -5.09
N PRO A 189 -2.29 -9.48 -4.65
CA PRO A 189 -2.73 -8.24 -3.99
C PRO A 189 -3.45 -7.28 -4.92
N GLU A 190 -3.17 -7.33 -6.22
CA GLU A 190 -3.92 -6.57 -7.23
C GLU A 190 -4.13 -7.41 -8.50
N PHE A 191 -5.37 -7.40 -8.98
CA PHE A 191 -5.78 -7.92 -10.25
C PHE A 191 -6.63 -6.88 -10.98
N LEU A 192 -6.21 -6.50 -12.18
CA LEU A 192 -6.92 -5.61 -13.08
C LEU A 192 -7.32 -6.40 -14.34
N GLY A 193 -8.60 -6.42 -14.65
CA GLY A 193 -9.14 -7.17 -15.79
C GLY A 193 -10.49 -7.82 -15.47
N ASP A 194 -10.94 -8.71 -16.38
CA ASP A 194 -12.16 -9.46 -16.18
C ASP A 194 -11.98 -10.53 -15.09
N LYS A 195 -12.75 -10.41 -14.01
CA LYS A 195 -12.70 -11.33 -12.86
C LYS A 195 -13.08 -12.77 -13.23
N ALA A 196 -13.78 -13.00 -14.36
CA ALA A 196 -14.08 -14.33 -14.87
C ALA A 196 -12.82 -15.11 -15.27
N LEU A 197 -11.72 -14.42 -15.57
CA LEU A 197 -10.43 -15.02 -15.93
C LEU A 197 -9.59 -15.47 -14.72
N LEU A 198 -9.98 -15.16 -13.49
CA LEU A 198 -9.21 -15.49 -12.29
C LEU A 198 -8.88 -16.99 -12.17
N PRO A 199 -9.81 -17.95 -12.43
CA PRO A 199 -9.45 -19.36 -12.39
C PRO A 199 -8.36 -19.75 -13.41
N ALA A 200 -8.42 -19.16 -14.61
CA ALA A 200 -7.42 -19.40 -15.65
C ALA A 200 -6.08 -18.71 -15.36
N VAL A 201 -6.10 -17.55 -14.68
CA VAL A 201 -4.90 -16.89 -14.15
C VAL A 201 -4.21 -17.77 -13.11
N ALA A 202 -4.97 -18.37 -12.18
CA ALA A 202 -4.40 -19.29 -11.19
C ALA A 202 -3.75 -20.51 -11.90
N GLY A 203 -4.40 -21.06 -12.93
CA GLY A 203 -3.82 -22.13 -13.76
C GLY A 203 -2.54 -21.71 -14.48
N ALA A 204 -2.50 -20.51 -15.03
CA ALA A 204 -1.32 -19.95 -15.69
C ALA A 204 -0.15 -19.68 -14.73
N LEU A 205 -0.45 -19.36 -13.47
CA LEU A 205 0.57 -19.24 -12.40
C LEU A 205 1.08 -20.61 -11.91
N GLY A 206 0.48 -21.73 -12.34
CA GLY A 206 0.86 -23.08 -11.93
C GLY A 206 0.48 -23.43 -10.50
N VAL A 207 -0.54 -22.78 -9.93
CA VAL A 207 -0.99 -23.01 -8.55
C VAL A 207 -2.34 -23.72 -8.52
N ARG A 208 -2.66 -24.36 -7.40
CA ARG A 208 -4.00 -24.94 -7.17
C ARG A 208 -5.01 -23.90 -6.76
N THR A 209 -4.58 -22.96 -5.94
CA THR A 209 -5.45 -21.90 -5.41
C THR A 209 -4.74 -20.56 -5.41
N ALA A 210 -5.51 -19.49 -5.62
CA ALA A 210 -5.04 -18.12 -5.49
C ALA A 210 -5.92 -17.34 -4.53
N GLN A 211 -5.30 -16.73 -3.53
CA GLN A 211 -5.95 -15.71 -2.70
C GLN A 211 -5.86 -14.38 -3.44
N VAL A 212 -6.99 -13.81 -3.79
CA VAL A 212 -7.05 -12.60 -4.61
C VAL A 212 -7.73 -11.48 -3.84
N ARG A 213 -7.10 -10.33 -3.81
CA ARG A 213 -7.68 -9.10 -3.29
C ARG A 213 -8.39 -8.37 -4.44
N LEU A 214 -9.67 -8.12 -4.28
CA LEU A 214 -10.53 -7.49 -5.28
C LEU A 214 -11.16 -6.22 -4.71
N PRO A 215 -11.18 -5.11 -5.47
CA PRO A 215 -11.94 -3.94 -5.06
C PRO A 215 -13.44 -4.24 -5.12
N GLY A 216 -14.22 -3.66 -4.19
CA GLY A 216 -15.66 -3.81 -4.19
C GLY A 216 -16.28 -3.84 -2.81
N GLN A 217 -17.44 -4.51 -2.69
CA GLN A 217 -18.14 -4.66 -1.42
C GLN A 217 -17.45 -5.72 -0.57
N GLY A 218 -16.95 -5.30 0.57
CA GLY A 218 -16.23 -6.17 1.50
C GLY A 218 -15.83 -5.38 2.75
N ARG A 219 -14.70 -5.73 3.36
CA ARG A 219 -14.18 -4.96 4.49
C ARG A 219 -13.66 -3.58 4.05
N SER A 220 -13.81 -2.57 4.90
CA SER A 220 -13.13 -1.29 4.71
C SER A 220 -11.63 -1.52 4.56
N PHE A 221 -11.00 -0.82 3.61
CA PHE A 221 -9.59 -1.04 3.30
C PHE A 221 -8.76 0.20 3.54
N SER A 222 -8.97 1.26 2.78
CA SER A 222 -8.21 2.49 2.97
C SER A 222 -9.03 3.59 3.60
N MET A 223 -8.33 4.52 4.24
CA MET A 223 -8.89 5.76 4.74
C MET A 223 -8.24 6.95 4.04
N TYR A 224 -9.01 8.03 3.93
CA TYR A 224 -8.63 9.26 3.27
C TYR A 224 -8.87 10.46 4.16
N ARG A 225 -7.95 11.44 4.14
CA ARG A 225 -8.10 12.75 4.73
C ARG A 225 -7.84 13.82 3.66
N PRO A 226 -8.82 14.66 3.30
CA PRO A 226 -8.60 15.77 2.36
C PRO A 226 -7.73 16.86 3.01
N LEU A 227 -6.89 17.50 2.20
CA LEU A 227 -6.07 18.64 2.61
C LEU A 227 -6.51 19.95 1.93
N ASP A 228 -7.16 19.88 0.77
CA ASP A 228 -7.61 21.02 -0.01
C ASP A 228 -9.07 20.91 -0.51
N GLY A 229 -9.84 19.94 0.04
CA GLY A 229 -11.21 19.66 -0.42
C GLY A 229 -11.31 18.69 -1.59
N HIS A 230 -10.20 18.12 -2.07
CA HIS A 230 -10.22 17.08 -3.09
C HIS A 230 -11.04 15.86 -2.63
N ARG A 231 -11.80 15.27 -3.55
CA ARG A 231 -12.65 14.10 -3.24
C ARG A 231 -11.80 12.86 -3.05
N PRO A 232 -12.25 11.88 -2.22
CA PRO A 232 -11.54 10.63 -2.00
C PRO A 232 -11.44 9.81 -3.30
N PRO A 233 -10.38 9.04 -3.50
CA PRO A 233 -10.31 8.07 -4.58
C PRO A 233 -11.39 6.99 -4.40
N LEU A 234 -11.74 6.33 -5.52
CA LEU A 234 -12.70 5.23 -5.51
C LEU A 234 -12.05 3.85 -5.61
N TYR A 235 -10.78 3.81 -5.97
CA TYR A 235 -9.99 2.58 -6.04
C TYR A 235 -8.59 2.81 -5.47
N PHE A 236 -8.23 1.99 -4.51
CA PHE A 236 -6.88 1.83 -3.98
C PHE A 236 -6.68 0.36 -3.66
N GLY A 237 -6.23 -0.43 -4.63
CA GLY A 237 -6.11 -1.88 -4.51
C GLY A 237 -4.70 -2.34 -4.15
N LEU A 238 -3.70 -1.56 -4.54
CA LEU A 238 -2.31 -1.92 -4.36
C LEU A 238 -1.75 -1.25 -3.11
N ALA A 239 -1.76 -1.97 -2.01
CA ALA A 239 -1.12 -1.58 -0.75
C ALA A 239 -0.30 -2.75 -0.23
N MET A 240 0.80 -2.43 0.43
CA MET A 240 1.61 -3.38 1.19
C MET A 240 1.24 -3.22 2.66
N ASP A 241 0.36 -4.08 3.15
CA ASP A 241 -0.24 -4.12 4.48
C ASP A 241 -0.10 -5.51 5.11
#